data_21b98dbd193973154f227a34b2c93b80
#
_entry.id   21b98dbd193973154f227a34b2c93b80
#
_cell.length_a   1.000
_cell.length_b   1.000
_cell.length_c   1.000
_cell.angle_alpha   90.00
_cell.angle_beta   90.00
_cell.angle_gamma   90.00
#
_symmetry.space_group_name_H-M   'P 1'
#
loop_
_entity.id
_entity.type
_entity.pdbx_description
1 polymer ?
#
loop_
_entity_poly.entity_id
_entity_poly.type
_entity_poly.pdbx_seq_one_letter_code
_entity_poly.pdbx_strand_id
1 'polypeptide(L)'
;QLAIYLQVKLHLLCEFKLLNMNKNPKILDCTLRDGGYYVDWDFDESTVKKYLSAVAIAKIDIIELGFRFLSVNKFYGASAYSTDVYLNSINLPTNVLVSVMVNATELIQYEHGINSAVNKLFYEKKESPVDIVRIAVNVKEIEEVFEISEKIHDLGYRVFLNLMQVDSVNNTELSRIASLVSDWETIEVLYFADSLGSLNSYSVENIVDSLLIGWSGAIGIHAHDNKGLALSNSLAAHMVGVQYLDSTFLGMGRGAGNTRTEFILTEMRSLSLGDYYPDAIFPLILNEFSKLQRRYKWGPSIYYYLSASYGIHPTYIQSMLGDERYGPEETLSAINFLKPNNSSFFNIENMFRASLGVEGDEDGSWFAKDWAKNKTILIIGSGKSTERYIEIIKDFIAKMEPIVLCLNVNDIISSDIVDAYVTCHETRILVESEHYSRLNKPIVMPLKRISNSIYKNIEDRVEILDFGLKVEEDSFIINNNGCVLNSALAFSYAISVANAANANRILLVGVDGYEPSDLRQIEMVDVIKRYNNMQDCIPVTAITPTTCPINQKSIFDPDIWN
;
A
#
# COMPACT_ATOMS: atom_id res chain seq x y z
N GLN A 1 22.65 -31.68 -33.62
CA GLN A 1 22.02 -30.40 -33.98
C GLN A 1 21.64 -29.56 -32.77
N LEU A 2 20.90 -30.15 -31.78
CA LEU A 2 20.50 -29.43 -30.55
C LEU A 2 21.71 -28.95 -29.71
N ALA A 3 22.74 -29.75 -29.57
CA ALA A 3 23.95 -29.39 -28.82
C ALA A 3 24.74 -28.25 -29.49
N ILE A 4 24.83 -28.25 -30.81
CA ILE A 4 25.49 -27.18 -31.59
C ILE A 4 24.67 -25.89 -31.47
N TYR A 5 23.35 -25.97 -31.57
CA TYR A 5 22.45 -24.84 -31.41
C TYR A 5 22.56 -24.20 -29.99
N LEU A 6 22.59 -25.04 -28.94
CA LEU A 6 22.79 -24.57 -27.57
C LEU A 6 24.17 -23.95 -27.36
N GLN A 7 25.21 -24.51 -27.95
CA GLN A 7 26.58 -23.98 -27.83
C GLN A 7 26.75 -22.64 -28.55
N VAL A 8 26.14 -22.48 -29.72
CA VAL A 8 26.13 -21.18 -30.45
C VAL A 8 25.33 -20.13 -29.68
N LYS A 9 24.15 -20.50 -29.09
CA LYS A 9 23.37 -19.58 -28.24
C LYS A 9 24.12 -19.16 -26.97
N LEU A 10 24.79 -20.09 -26.30
CA LEU A 10 25.59 -19.79 -25.10
C LEU A 10 26.75 -18.81 -25.46
N HIS A 11 27.36 -19.00 -26.59
CA HIS A 11 28.43 -18.12 -27.07
C HIS A 11 27.91 -16.69 -27.37
N LEU A 12 26.77 -16.59 -28.04
CA LEU A 12 26.13 -15.30 -28.33
C LEU A 12 25.66 -14.57 -27.06
N LEU A 13 25.15 -15.29 -26.06
CA LEU A 13 24.80 -14.76 -24.76
C LEU A 13 26.01 -14.19 -24.02
N CYS A 14 27.14 -14.93 -24.01
CA CYS A 14 28.38 -14.47 -23.40
C CYS A 14 28.92 -13.24 -24.10
N GLU A 15 28.94 -13.23 -25.45
CA GLU A 15 29.39 -12.08 -26.22
C GLU A 15 28.50 -10.84 -25.97
N PHE A 16 27.18 -10.98 -25.95
CA PHE A 16 26.25 -9.89 -25.65
C PHE A 16 26.51 -9.29 -24.27
N LYS A 17 26.66 -10.13 -23.25
CA LYS A 17 26.95 -9.68 -21.87
C LYS A 17 28.31 -8.94 -21.83
N LEU A 18 29.36 -9.50 -22.38
CA LEU A 18 30.71 -8.91 -22.42
C LEU A 18 30.76 -7.57 -23.19
N LEU A 19 30.04 -7.47 -24.29
CA LEU A 19 29.97 -6.25 -25.10
C LEU A 19 29.23 -5.10 -24.42
N ASN A 20 28.20 -5.42 -23.64
CA ASN A 20 27.32 -4.42 -23.04
C ASN A 20 27.70 -4.03 -21.62
N MET A 21 28.27 -4.93 -20.80
CA MET A 21 28.69 -4.59 -19.43
C MET A 21 29.83 -3.53 -19.38
N ASN A 22 30.52 -3.30 -20.47
CA ASN A 22 31.53 -2.25 -20.59
C ASN A 22 31.01 -0.95 -21.25
N LYS A 23 29.72 -0.90 -21.64
CA LYS A 23 29.09 0.31 -22.16
C LYS A 23 28.44 1.09 -21.00
N ASN A 24 28.48 2.41 -21.11
CA ASN A 24 27.74 3.25 -20.16
C ASN A 24 26.24 2.96 -20.26
N PRO A 25 25.57 2.60 -19.15
CA PRO A 25 24.13 2.46 -19.17
C PRO A 25 23.46 3.81 -19.40
N LYS A 26 22.21 3.77 -19.87
CA LYS A 26 21.35 4.94 -19.99
C LYS A 26 20.45 5.02 -18.76
N ILE A 27 20.48 6.14 -18.07
CA ILE A 27 19.63 6.39 -16.90
C ILE A 27 18.34 7.08 -17.34
N LEU A 28 17.21 6.46 -17.05
CA LEU A 28 15.90 7.03 -17.23
C LEU A 28 15.33 7.41 -15.87
N ASP A 29 15.10 8.71 -15.64
CA ASP A 29 14.40 9.17 -14.45
C ASP A 29 12.90 9.28 -14.72
N CYS A 30 12.11 8.52 -13.96
CA CYS A 30 10.65 8.48 -14.07
C CYS A 30 9.95 9.07 -12.83
N THR A 31 10.59 10.01 -12.13
CA THR A 31 10.05 10.60 -10.89
C THR A 31 8.65 11.17 -11.06
N LEU A 32 8.40 11.95 -12.12
CA LEU A 32 7.09 12.60 -12.30
C LEU A 32 6.01 11.62 -12.76
N ARG A 33 6.40 10.53 -13.43
CA ARG A 33 5.46 9.48 -13.83
C ARG A 33 5.10 8.59 -12.64
N ASP A 34 6.10 7.95 -12.01
CA ASP A 34 5.87 6.93 -10.98
C ASP A 34 5.58 7.55 -9.61
N GLY A 35 6.19 8.68 -9.29
CA GLY A 35 5.88 9.46 -8.10
C GLY A 35 4.48 10.06 -8.10
N GLY A 36 3.88 10.22 -9.27
CA GLY A 36 2.51 10.73 -9.44
C GLY A 36 1.44 9.92 -8.70
N TYR A 37 1.65 8.64 -8.45
CA TYR A 37 0.74 7.81 -7.65
C TYR A 37 0.50 8.30 -6.22
N TYR A 38 1.35 9.19 -5.70
CA TYR A 38 1.19 9.78 -4.37
C TYR A 38 0.54 11.16 -4.38
N VAL A 39 0.62 11.88 -5.50
CA VAL A 39 0.17 13.27 -5.62
C VAL A 39 -0.87 13.46 -6.73
N ASP A 40 -1.51 12.39 -7.18
CA ASP A 40 -2.46 12.40 -8.32
C ASP A 40 -1.87 13.09 -9.57
N TRP A 41 -0.54 12.95 -9.78
CA TRP A 41 0.25 13.59 -10.86
C TRP A 41 0.18 15.13 -10.89
N ASP A 42 -0.24 15.74 -9.78
CA ASP A 42 -0.35 17.18 -9.58
C ASP A 42 0.88 17.72 -8.83
N PHE A 43 1.99 17.79 -9.53
CA PHE A 43 3.23 18.36 -9.00
C PHE A 43 3.20 19.88 -9.09
N ASP A 44 3.68 20.54 -8.02
CA ASP A 44 3.86 21.99 -8.02
C ASP A 44 4.77 22.45 -9.15
N GLU A 45 4.36 23.49 -9.88
CA GLU A 45 5.09 24.00 -11.06
C GLU A 45 6.54 24.37 -10.74
N SER A 46 6.78 24.96 -9.55
CA SER A 46 8.14 25.32 -9.13
C SER A 46 9.00 24.08 -8.90
N THR A 47 8.42 22.98 -8.42
CA THR A 47 9.10 21.70 -8.25
C THR A 47 9.43 21.07 -9.60
N VAL A 48 8.51 21.08 -10.56
CA VAL A 48 8.75 20.60 -11.93
C VAL A 48 9.88 21.39 -12.58
N LYS A 49 9.87 22.73 -12.47
CA LYS A 49 10.90 23.59 -13.03
C LYS A 49 12.30 23.31 -12.45
N LYS A 50 12.38 23.14 -11.13
CA LYS A 50 13.64 22.78 -10.44
C LYS A 50 14.11 21.39 -10.85
N TYR A 51 13.19 20.43 -10.99
CA TYR A 51 13.47 19.08 -11.43
C TYR A 51 14.09 19.08 -12.84
N LEU A 52 13.46 19.74 -13.82
CA LEU A 52 13.96 19.83 -15.20
C LEU A 52 15.36 20.46 -15.25
N SER A 53 15.63 21.48 -14.45
CA SER A 53 16.97 22.07 -14.36
C SER A 53 17.99 21.09 -13.74
N ALA A 54 17.61 20.40 -12.67
CA ALA A 54 18.50 19.48 -11.96
C ALA A 54 18.88 18.27 -12.83
N VAL A 55 17.93 17.66 -13.54
CA VAL A 55 18.19 16.50 -14.43
C VAL A 55 19.09 16.87 -15.60
N ALA A 56 18.95 18.08 -16.17
CA ALA A 56 19.80 18.59 -17.23
C ALA A 56 21.26 18.75 -16.79
N ILE A 57 21.48 19.32 -15.59
CA ILE A 57 22.82 19.52 -15.02
C ILE A 57 23.41 18.18 -14.59
N ALA A 58 22.60 17.26 -14.04
CA ALA A 58 23.03 15.92 -13.66
C ALA A 58 23.39 15.03 -14.87
N LYS A 59 23.07 15.46 -16.08
CA LYS A 59 23.29 14.75 -17.35
C LYS A 59 22.55 13.41 -17.42
N ILE A 60 21.32 13.35 -16.86
CA ILE A 60 20.44 12.21 -17.02
C ILE A 60 20.09 12.06 -18.49
N ASP A 61 20.06 10.83 -19.00
CA ASP A 61 19.86 10.57 -20.44
C ASP A 61 18.43 10.77 -20.89
N ILE A 62 17.46 10.31 -20.06
CA ILE A 62 16.03 10.30 -20.41
C ILE A 62 15.21 10.71 -19.17
N ILE A 63 14.18 11.52 -19.38
CA ILE A 63 13.17 11.83 -18.35
C ILE A 63 11.80 11.36 -18.81
N GLU A 64 11.08 10.67 -17.95
CA GLU A 64 9.68 10.27 -18.16
C GLU A 64 8.76 11.18 -17.36
N LEU A 65 8.12 12.14 -18.08
CA LEU A 65 7.41 13.25 -17.45
C LEU A 65 6.01 12.90 -16.94
N GLY A 66 5.50 11.75 -17.32
CA GLY A 66 4.21 11.29 -16.85
C GLY A 66 3.56 10.27 -17.77
N PHE A 67 2.27 10.09 -17.56
CA PHE A 67 1.42 9.29 -18.44
C PHE A 67 0.78 10.14 -19.55
N ARG A 68 0.23 9.46 -20.56
CA ARG A 68 -0.83 9.97 -21.45
C ARG A 68 -2.07 9.12 -21.24
N PHE A 69 -2.81 9.42 -20.16
CA PHE A 69 -4.09 8.74 -19.88
C PHE A 69 -5.20 9.24 -20.82
N LEU A 70 -6.13 8.36 -21.12
CA LEU A 70 -7.42 8.74 -21.65
C LEU A 70 -8.22 9.50 -20.56
N SER A 71 -9.28 10.20 -20.97
CA SER A 71 -10.08 10.99 -20.02
C SER A 71 -10.76 10.09 -18.99
N VAL A 72 -10.61 10.41 -17.71
CA VAL A 72 -11.23 9.73 -16.58
C VAL A 72 -12.13 10.69 -15.79
N ASN A 73 -13.11 10.17 -15.08
CA ASN A 73 -14.02 10.98 -14.25
C ASN A 73 -13.41 11.25 -12.86
N LYS A 74 -12.16 11.74 -12.84
CA LYS A 74 -11.42 12.14 -11.65
C LYS A 74 -10.44 13.25 -12.03
N PHE A 75 -10.18 14.20 -11.11
CA PHE A 75 -9.10 15.16 -11.31
C PHE A 75 -7.74 14.48 -11.15
N TYR A 76 -6.89 14.68 -12.15
CA TYR A 76 -5.47 14.39 -12.10
C TYR A 76 -4.68 15.60 -12.61
N GLY A 77 -3.46 15.79 -12.10
CA GLY A 77 -2.58 16.87 -12.52
C GLY A 77 -1.97 16.68 -13.91
N ALA A 78 -1.15 17.64 -14.31
CA ALA A 78 -0.61 17.76 -15.66
C ALA A 78 0.22 16.53 -16.10
N SER A 79 0.97 15.91 -15.17
CA SER A 79 1.80 14.74 -15.48
C SER A 79 1.00 13.44 -15.69
N ALA A 80 -0.31 13.41 -15.41
CA ALA A 80 -1.18 12.29 -15.79
C ALA A 80 -1.49 12.28 -17.29
N TYR A 81 -1.49 13.44 -17.91
CA TYR A 81 -1.85 13.59 -19.32
C TYR A 81 -0.67 13.97 -20.22
N SER A 82 0.37 14.61 -19.67
CA SER A 82 1.60 15.03 -20.37
C SER A 82 1.36 15.46 -21.81
N THR A 83 0.32 16.32 -22.01
CA THR A 83 -0.08 16.76 -23.34
C THR A 83 1.00 17.62 -23.99
N ASP A 84 1.09 17.64 -25.32
CA ASP A 84 2.06 18.48 -26.03
C ASP A 84 1.89 19.98 -25.70
N VAL A 85 0.66 20.43 -25.45
CA VAL A 85 0.38 21.81 -24.99
C VAL A 85 1.06 22.08 -23.66
N TYR A 86 0.91 21.19 -22.67
CA TYR A 86 1.57 21.32 -21.37
C TYR A 86 3.09 21.22 -21.51
N LEU A 87 3.60 20.23 -22.23
CA LEU A 87 5.04 20.02 -22.40
C LEU A 87 5.72 21.19 -23.12
N ASN A 88 5.04 21.84 -24.06
CA ASN A 88 5.53 23.03 -24.73
C ASN A 88 5.45 24.31 -23.84
N SER A 89 4.66 24.30 -22.78
CA SER A 89 4.57 25.41 -21.83
C SER A 89 5.66 25.41 -20.75
N ILE A 90 6.35 24.28 -20.56
CA ILE A 90 7.45 24.13 -19.60
C ILE A 90 8.80 24.16 -20.35
N ASN A 91 9.84 24.62 -19.66
CA ASN A 91 11.19 24.71 -20.26
C ASN A 91 11.86 23.33 -20.25
N LEU A 92 11.60 22.50 -21.27
CA LEU A 92 12.24 21.20 -21.43
C LEU A 92 13.75 21.36 -21.72
N PRO A 93 14.61 20.57 -21.08
CA PRO A 93 16.05 20.58 -21.38
C PRO A 93 16.33 20.00 -22.78
N THR A 94 17.24 20.61 -23.53
CA THR A 94 17.59 20.19 -24.89
C THR A 94 18.61 19.04 -24.96
N ASN A 95 19.24 18.74 -23.84
CA ASN A 95 20.26 17.70 -23.71
C ASN A 95 19.76 16.40 -23.06
N VAL A 96 18.44 16.27 -22.86
CA VAL A 96 17.79 15.12 -22.24
C VAL A 96 16.64 14.68 -23.14
N LEU A 97 16.50 13.39 -23.40
CA LEU A 97 15.37 12.86 -24.16
C LEU A 97 14.10 12.86 -23.31
N VAL A 98 12.98 13.20 -23.91
CA VAL A 98 11.67 13.26 -23.25
C VAL A 98 10.86 12.00 -23.54
N SER A 99 10.41 11.33 -22.48
CA SER A 99 9.55 10.15 -22.53
C SER A 99 8.21 10.41 -21.87
N VAL A 100 7.18 9.69 -22.35
CA VAL A 100 5.89 9.54 -21.70
C VAL A 100 5.47 8.07 -21.72
N MET A 101 4.57 7.68 -20.82
CA MET A 101 4.07 6.30 -20.75
C MET A 101 2.57 6.21 -21.10
N VAL A 102 2.18 5.12 -21.75
CA VAL A 102 0.78 4.72 -21.91
C VAL A 102 0.54 3.35 -21.28
N ASN A 103 -0.67 3.10 -20.81
CA ASN A 103 -1.10 1.79 -20.33
C ASN A 103 -1.78 1.02 -21.47
N ALA A 104 -1.24 -0.13 -21.85
CA ALA A 104 -1.80 -0.95 -22.92
C ALA A 104 -3.26 -1.34 -22.66
N THR A 105 -3.58 -1.79 -21.45
CA THR A 105 -4.95 -2.18 -21.06
C THR A 105 -5.96 -1.07 -21.33
N GLU A 106 -5.61 0.19 -21.03
CA GLU A 106 -6.49 1.35 -21.24
C GLU A 106 -6.75 1.59 -22.75
N LEU A 107 -5.74 1.41 -23.59
CA LEU A 107 -5.86 1.58 -25.04
C LEU A 107 -6.62 0.43 -25.69
N ILE A 108 -6.40 -0.81 -25.23
CA ILE A 108 -7.09 -2.02 -25.71
C ILE A 108 -8.59 -1.93 -25.38
N GLN A 109 -8.93 -1.46 -24.20
CA GLN A 109 -10.33 -1.37 -23.73
C GLN A 109 -11.06 -0.11 -24.21
N TYR A 110 -10.40 0.77 -24.99
CA TYR A 110 -11.06 1.98 -25.47
C TYR A 110 -12.21 1.66 -26.43
N GLU A 111 -13.41 2.16 -26.14
CA GLU A 111 -14.66 1.83 -26.87
C GLU A 111 -14.62 2.08 -28.39
N HIS A 112 -13.75 3.00 -28.85
CA HIS A 112 -13.61 3.34 -30.27
C HIS A 112 -12.37 2.68 -30.93
N GLY A 113 -11.74 1.71 -30.26
CA GLY A 113 -10.60 0.94 -30.73
C GLY A 113 -9.23 1.61 -30.58
N ILE A 114 -8.17 0.79 -30.67
CA ILE A 114 -6.78 1.16 -30.41
C ILE A 114 -6.33 2.35 -31.28
N ASN A 115 -6.58 2.29 -32.59
CA ASN A 115 -6.19 3.37 -33.51
C ASN A 115 -6.78 4.73 -33.11
N SER A 116 -8.03 4.75 -32.68
CA SER A 116 -8.69 5.97 -32.22
C SER A 116 -8.11 6.46 -30.91
N ALA A 117 -7.79 5.54 -29.98
CA ALA A 117 -7.14 5.87 -28.72
C ALA A 117 -5.77 6.51 -28.93
N VAL A 118 -4.93 5.90 -29.77
CA VAL A 118 -3.58 6.43 -30.09
C VAL A 118 -3.68 7.81 -30.78
N ASN A 119 -4.53 7.97 -31.79
CA ASN A 119 -4.72 9.25 -32.47
C ASN A 119 -5.27 10.36 -31.55
N LYS A 120 -5.99 10.02 -30.48
CA LYS A 120 -6.45 10.97 -29.47
C LYS A 120 -5.33 11.46 -28.56
N LEU A 121 -4.33 10.62 -28.33
CA LEU A 121 -3.24 10.90 -27.38
C LEU A 121 -1.98 11.47 -28.07
N PHE A 122 -1.77 11.19 -29.36
CA PHE A 122 -0.53 11.48 -30.07
C PHE A 122 -0.76 12.16 -31.41
N TYR A 123 0.01 13.22 -31.66
CA TYR A 123 0.27 13.78 -32.98
C TYR A 123 1.50 13.13 -33.62
N GLU A 124 1.85 13.47 -34.87
CA GLU A 124 3.11 13.06 -35.44
C GLU A 124 4.31 13.58 -34.62
N LYS A 125 5.38 12.82 -34.51
CA LYS A 125 6.58 13.17 -33.71
C LYS A 125 7.13 14.56 -34.02
N LYS A 126 7.08 14.99 -35.28
CA LYS A 126 7.57 16.32 -35.70
C LYS A 126 6.81 17.49 -35.03
N GLU A 127 5.59 17.25 -34.50
CA GLU A 127 4.74 18.24 -33.85
C GLU A 127 4.78 18.13 -32.32
N SER A 128 5.48 17.10 -31.78
CA SER A 128 5.54 16.80 -30.35
C SER A 128 6.95 16.96 -29.81
N PRO A 129 7.11 17.49 -28.59
CA PRO A 129 8.40 17.51 -27.89
C PRO A 129 8.82 16.13 -27.33
N VAL A 130 7.92 15.13 -27.35
CA VAL A 130 8.18 13.77 -26.85
C VAL A 130 9.04 12.99 -27.86
N ASP A 131 10.10 12.34 -27.38
CA ASP A 131 11.00 11.51 -28.18
C ASP A 131 10.65 10.02 -28.11
N ILE A 132 10.22 9.57 -26.94
CA ILE A 132 10.03 8.16 -26.60
C ILE A 132 8.63 7.96 -26.02
N VAL A 133 7.92 6.95 -26.51
CA VAL A 133 6.68 6.47 -25.90
C VAL A 133 6.93 5.09 -25.30
N ARG A 134 6.69 4.94 -24.00
CA ARG A 134 6.76 3.66 -23.31
C ARG A 134 5.38 3.06 -23.19
N ILE A 135 5.24 1.79 -23.57
CA ILE A 135 3.99 1.03 -23.44
C ILE A 135 4.14 0.10 -22.24
N ALA A 136 3.37 0.37 -21.17
CA ALA A 136 3.28 -0.54 -20.02
C ALA A 136 2.23 -1.61 -20.32
N VAL A 137 2.64 -2.89 -20.29
CA VAL A 137 1.77 -4.02 -20.60
C VAL A 137 1.92 -5.15 -19.59
N ASN A 138 0.81 -5.75 -19.18
CA ASN A 138 0.85 -7.02 -18.47
C ASN A 138 1.26 -8.13 -19.44
N VAL A 139 2.15 -9.03 -19.00
CA VAL A 139 2.63 -10.16 -19.83
C VAL A 139 1.50 -10.99 -20.44
N LYS A 140 0.32 -11.00 -19.85
CA LYS A 140 -0.87 -11.73 -20.35
C LYS A 140 -1.56 -11.06 -21.53
N GLU A 141 -1.37 -9.76 -21.73
CA GLU A 141 -1.99 -8.95 -22.78
C GLU A 141 -1.03 -8.66 -23.94
N ILE A 142 0.15 -9.29 -23.96
CA ILE A 142 1.24 -8.97 -24.88
C ILE A 142 0.85 -9.07 -26.34
N GLU A 143 0.01 -10.03 -26.72
CA GLU A 143 -0.37 -10.28 -28.11
C GLU A 143 -1.21 -9.16 -28.73
N GLU A 144 -1.93 -8.39 -27.87
CA GLU A 144 -2.79 -7.28 -28.29
C GLU A 144 -1.99 -5.96 -28.47
N VAL A 145 -0.72 -5.92 -28.06
CA VAL A 145 0.10 -4.68 -28.02
C VAL A 145 0.74 -4.35 -29.35
N PHE A 146 0.81 -5.32 -30.28
CA PHE A 146 1.43 -5.09 -31.59
C PHE A 146 0.81 -3.87 -32.30
N GLU A 147 -0.50 -3.81 -32.42
CA GLU A 147 -1.21 -2.69 -33.08
C GLU A 147 -0.90 -1.34 -32.43
N ILE A 148 -0.77 -1.30 -31.08
CA ILE A 148 -0.41 -0.09 -30.35
C ILE A 148 1.01 0.34 -30.73
N SER A 149 1.96 -0.60 -30.71
CA SER A 149 3.38 -0.32 -31.00
C SER A 149 3.58 0.12 -32.45
N GLU A 150 2.93 -0.56 -33.41
CA GLU A 150 2.97 -0.23 -34.83
C GLU A 150 2.45 1.20 -35.05
N LYS A 151 1.28 1.52 -34.48
CA LYS A 151 0.68 2.83 -34.68
C LYS A 151 1.54 3.97 -34.07
N ILE A 152 2.15 3.77 -32.90
CA ILE A 152 3.03 4.78 -32.28
C ILE A 152 4.35 4.92 -33.07
N HIS A 153 4.89 3.80 -33.54
CA HIS A 153 6.06 3.78 -34.40
C HIS A 153 5.83 4.51 -35.75
N ASP A 154 4.67 4.28 -36.38
CA ASP A 154 4.28 4.96 -37.63
C ASP A 154 4.14 6.47 -37.47
N LEU A 155 3.78 6.96 -36.28
CA LEU A 155 3.79 8.38 -35.95
C LEU A 155 5.20 8.95 -35.78
N GLY A 156 6.25 8.12 -35.85
CA GLY A 156 7.66 8.48 -35.81
C GLY A 156 8.30 8.51 -34.44
N TYR A 157 7.63 7.98 -33.38
CA TYR A 157 8.20 7.89 -32.04
C TYR A 157 9.11 6.68 -31.89
N ARG A 158 10.12 6.78 -31.03
CA ARG A 158 10.84 5.63 -30.50
C ARG A 158 9.93 4.91 -29.51
N VAL A 159 9.77 3.60 -29.66
CA VAL A 159 8.86 2.81 -28.83
C VAL A 159 9.62 1.89 -27.91
N PHE A 160 9.37 2.01 -26.60
CA PHE A 160 9.89 1.13 -25.57
C PHE A 160 8.75 0.31 -24.98
N LEU A 161 8.95 -0.98 -24.78
CA LEU A 161 7.95 -1.88 -24.25
C LEU A 161 8.31 -2.30 -22.83
N ASN A 162 7.44 -2.01 -21.84
CA ASN A 162 7.67 -2.33 -20.43
C ASN A 162 6.78 -3.50 -19.99
N LEU A 163 7.36 -4.70 -19.90
CA LEU A 163 6.69 -5.92 -19.43
C LEU A 163 6.50 -5.85 -17.92
N MET A 164 5.24 -5.78 -17.47
CA MET A 164 4.88 -5.81 -16.05
C MET A 164 4.66 -7.24 -15.57
N GLN A 165 4.96 -7.49 -14.29
CA GLN A 165 4.75 -8.79 -13.62
C GLN A 165 5.47 -9.97 -14.30
N VAL A 166 6.71 -9.75 -14.71
CA VAL A 166 7.55 -10.80 -15.32
C VAL A 166 7.79 -12.00 -14.39
N ASP A 167 7.67 -11.80 -13.09
CA ASP A 167 7.74 -12.84 -12.05
C ASP A 167 6.51 -13.77 -12.02
N SER A 168 5.43 -13.41 -12.71
CA SER A 168 4.21 -14.24 -12.81
C SER A 168 4.27 -15.32 -13.90
N VAL A 169 5.30 -15.31 -14.75
CA VAL A 169 5.48 -16.25 -15.85
C VAL A 169 6.83 -16.97 -15.75
N ASN A 170 6.94 -18.15 -16.37
CA ASN A 170 8.17 -18.92 -16.37
C ASN A 170 9.15 -18.46 -17.46
N ASN A 171 10.40 -18.91 -17.39
CA ASN A 171 11.46 -18.54 -18.31
C ASN A 171 11.16 -18.89 -19.78
N THR A 172 10.46 -19.99 -20.03
CA THR A 172 10.06 -20.42 -21.40
C THR A 172 9.10 -19.41 -22.01
N GLU A 173 8.14 -18.95 -21.21
CA GLU A 173 7.17 -17.94 -21.65
C GLU A 173 7.81 -16.59 -21.87
N LEU A 174 8.75 -16.17 -21.01
CA LEU A 174 9.52 -14.95 -21.23
C LEU A 174 10.32 -15.01 -22.55
N SER A 175 10.92 -16.15 -22.85
CA SER A 175 11.63 -16.35 -24.14
C SER A 175 10.69 -16.32 -25.34
N ARG A 176 9.47 -16.86 -25.20
CA ARG A 176 8.42 -16.77 -26.24
C ARG A 176 8.01 -15.32 -26.49
N ILE A 177 7.73 -14.58 -25.40
CA ILE A 177 7.36 -13.16 -25.48
C ILE A 177 8.48 -12.35 -26.14
N ALA A 178 9.73 -12.58 -25.75
CA ALA A 178 10.88 -11.91 -26.32
C ALA A 178 11.00 -12.15 -27.83
N SER A 179 10.79 -13.40 -28.29
CA SER A 179 10.77 -13.75 -29.71
C SER A 179 9.61 -13.08 -30.46
N LEU A 180 8.41 -13.11 -29.88
CA LEU A 180 7.24 -12.45 -30.46
C LEU A 180 7.48 -10.93 -30.66
N VAL A 181 8.00 -10.25 -29.64
CA VAL A 181 8.29 -8.81 -29.70
C VAL A 181 9.41 -8.52 -30.70
N SER A 182 10.39 -9.41 -30.84
CA SER A 182 11.44 -9.27 -31.84
C SER A 182 10.94 -9.26 -33.28
N ASP A 183 9.90 -10.05 -33.56
CA ASP A 183 9.27 -10.14 -34.89
C ASP A 183 8.49 -8.87 -35.28
N TRP A 184 8.17 -7.99 -34.31
CA TRP A 184 7.42 -6.76 -34.60
C TRP A 184 8.24 -5.66 -35.25
N GLU A 185 9.55 -5.64 -35.03
CA GLU A 185 10.50 -4.62 -35.54
C GLU A 185 10.15 -3.16 -35.15
N THR A 186 9.12 -2.95 -34.30
CA THR A 186 8.66 -1.62 -33.85
C THR A 186 9.24 -1.21 -32.51
N ILE A 187 9.78 -2.16 -31.72
CA ILE A 187 10.28 -1.94 -30.37
C ILE A 187 11.79 -1.74 -30.39
N GLU A 188 12.25 -0.62 -29.81
CA GLU A 188 13.68 -0.33 -29.66
C GLU A 188 14.29 -0.93 -28.38
N VAL A 189 13.55 -0.86 -27.26
CA VAL A 189 14.00 -1.36 -25.95
C VAL A 189 12.91 -2.20 -25.32
N LEU A 190 13.29 -3.40 -24.91
CA LEU A 190 12.43 -4.29 -24.13
C LEU A 190 12.75 -4.18 -22.65
N TYR A 191 11.86 -3.63 -21.87
CA TYR A 191 11.97 -3.51 -20.41
C TYR A 191 11.27 -4.65 -19.70
N PHE A 192 11.82 -4.99 -18.53
CA PHE A 192 11.09 -5.79 -17.53
C PHE A 192 10.96 -5.02 -16.23
N ALA A 193 9.80 -5.15 -15.59
CA ALA A 193 9.50 -4.48 -14.33
C ALA A 193 9.34 -5.48 -13.18
N ASP A 194 10.03 -5.20 -12.08
CA ASP A 194 9.86 -5.86 -10.77
C ASP A 194 8.60 -5.32 -10.09
N SER A 195 7.42 -5.64 -10.64
CA SER A 195 6.15 -5.01 -10.24
C SER A 195 5.75 -5.24 -8.78
N LEU A 196 6.20 -6.33 -8.18
CA LEU A 196 5.95 -6.68 -6.77
C LEU A 196 7.13 -6.30 -5.85
N GLY A 197 8.27 -5.86 -6.41
CA GLY A 197 9.49 -5.62 -5.65
C GLY A 197 10.06 -6.89 -5.03
N SER A 198 9.81 -8.03 -5.67
CA SER A 198 10.13 -9.37 -5.16
C SER A 198 11.47 -9.92 -5.63
N LEU A 199 12.01 -9.38 -6.72
CA LEU A 199 13.22 -9.88 -7.37
C LEU A 199 14.47 -9.71 -6.50
N ASN A 200 15.46 -10.54 -6.81
CA ASN A 200 16.84 -10.44 -6.33
C ASN A 200 17.79 -10.56 -7.51
N SER A 201 19.08 -10.34 -7.30
CA SER A 201 20.08 -10.32 -8.38
C SER A 201 20.10 -11.62 -9.20
N TYR A 202 19.88 -12.78 -8.57
CA TYR A 202 19.80 -14.07 -9.28
C TYR A 202 18.55 -14.15 -10.17
N SER A 203 17.40 -13.68 -9.69
CA SER A 203 16.17 -13.62 -10.48
C SER A 203 16.32 -12.67 -11.68
N VAL A 204 17.00 -11.53 -11.49
CA VAL A 204 17.31 -10.57 -12.55
C VAL A 204 18.14 -11.21 -13.65
N GLU A 205 19.22 -11.94 -13.29
CA GLU A 205 20.06 -12.66 -14.25
C GLU A 205 19.25 -13.68 -15.06
N ASN A 206 18.43 -14.50 -14.41
CA ASN A 206 17.59 -15.49 -15.08
C ASN A 206 16.57 -14.85 -16.06
N ILE A 207 15.98 -13.70 -15.69
CA ILE A 207 15.05 -12.97 -16.56
C ILE A 207 15.80 -12.46 -17.79
N VAL A 208 16.96 -11.82 -17.61
CA VAL A 208 17.76 -11.31 -18.71
C VAL A 208 18.18 -12.45 -19.66
N ASP A 209 18.67 -13.56 -19.13
CA ASP A 209 19.03 -14.74 -19.92
C ASP A 209 17.84 -15.27 -20.74
N SER A 210 16.65 -15.28 -20.15
CA SER A 210 15.43 -15.72 -20.82
C SER A 210 15.01 -14.77 -21.95
N LEU A 211 15.11 -13.46 -21.72
CA LEU A 211 14.80 -12.45 -22.74
C LEU A 211 15.80 -12.54 -23.92
N LEU A 212 17.10 -12.69 -23.64
CA LEU A 212 18.15 -12.79 -24.66
C LEU A 212 18.04 -14.04 -25.55
N ILE A 213 17.23 -15.03 -25.18
CA ILE A 213 16.93 -16.17 -26.05
C ILE A 213 16.14 -15.72 -27.30
N GLY A 214 15.23 -14.78 -27.16
CA GLY A 214 14.35 -14.32 -28.26
C GLY A 214 14.58 -12.87 -28.69
N TRP A 215 15.28 -12.06 -27.91
CA TRP A 215 15.49 -10.63 -28.13
C TRP A 215 16.98 -10.29 -28.30
N SER A 216 17.33 -9.57 -29.35
CA SER A 216 18.70 -9.12 -29.63
C SER A 216 18.89 -7.60 -29.45
N GLY A 217 17.82 -6.86 -29.23
CA GLY A 217 17.85 -5.41 -29.02
C GLY A 217 18.26 -5.03 -27.60
N ALA A 218 18.14 -3.75 -27.27
CA ALA A 218 18.47 -3.25 -25.96
C ALA A 218 17.45 -3.73 -24.90
N ILE A 219 17.94 -3.95 -23.66
CA ILE A 219 17.11 -4.33 -22.50
C ILE A 219 17.14 -3.22 -21.46
N GLY A 220 16.00 -3.00 -20.79
CA GLY A 220 15.86 -2.10 -19.66
C GLY A 220 15.29 -2.78 -18.43
N ILE A 221 15.54 -2.21 -17.26
CA ILE A 221 14.98 -2.65 -15.97
C ILE A 221 14.27 -1.50 -15.26
N HIS A 222 13.08 -1.80 -14.72
CA HIS A 222 12.36 -0.96 -13.77
C HIS A 222 12.22 -1.71 -12.45
N ALA A 223 13.08 -1.38 -11.46
CA ALA A 223 13.17 -2.12 -10.20
C ALA A 223 12.47 -1.38 -9.06
N HIS A 224 11.55 -2.08 -8.36
CA HIS A 224 10.92 -1.59 -7.14
C HIS A 224 11.70 -1.98 -5.88
N ASP A 225 11.56 -1.18 -4.82
CA ASP A 225 12.41 -1.24 -3.61
C ASP A 225 11.71 -1.89 -2.40
N ASN A 226 10.69 -2.71 -2.61
CA ASN A 226 9.91 -3.32 -1.53
C ASN A 226 10.78 -4.13 -0.54
N LYS A 227 11.78 -4.84 -1.06
CA LYS A 227 12.76 -5.59 -0.25
C LYS A 227 14.06 -4.82 0.04
N GLY A 228 14.16 -3.54 -0.38
CA GLY A 228 15.40 -2.78 -0.28
C GLY A 228 16.49 -3.23 -1.26
N LEU A 229 16.12 -3.85 -2.39
CA LEU A 229 17.05 -4.45 -3.35
C LEU A 229 17.09 -3.73 -4.70
N ALA A 230 16.33 -2.66 -4.90
CA ALA A 230 16.19 -2.03 -6.21
C ALA A 230 17.55 -1.58 -6.80
N LEU A 231 18.41 -0.91 -6.01
CA LEU A 231 19.74 -0.51 -6.44
C LEU A 231 20.61 -1.73 -6.81
N SER A 232 20.64 -2.75 -5.94
CA SER A 232 21.39 -3.98 -6.17
C SER A 232 20.92 -4.71 -7.42
N ASN A 233 19.61 -4.77 -7.66
CA ASN A 233 19.01 -5.38 -8.84
C ASN A 233 19.35 -4.60 -10.12
N SER A 234 19.33 -3.26 -10.09
CA SER A 234 19.71 -2.41 -11.22
C SER A 234 21.19 -2.57 -11.57
N LEU A 235 22.07 -2.63 -10.57
CA LEU A 235 23.50 -2.87 -10.78
C LEU A 235 23.75 -4.30 -11.31
N ALA A 236 23.10 -5.31 -10.75
CA ALA A 236 23.19 -6.69 -11.23
C ALA A 236 22.70 -6.80 -12.69
N ALA A 237 21.60 -6.13 -13.04
CA ALA A 237 21.09 -6.07 -14.40
C ALA A 237 22.13 -5.49 -15.37
N HIS A 238 22.77 -4.38 -15.00
CA HIS A 238 23.84 -3.79 -15.83
C HIS A 238 25.02 -4.77 -16.00
N MET A 239 25.43 -5.46 -14.94
CA MET A 239 26.51 -6.46 -14.99
C MET A 239 26.24 -7.64 -15.93
N VAL A 240 24.97 -7.93 -16.21
CA VAL A 240 24.57 -8.96 -17.19
C VAL A 240 24.15 -8.39 -18.55
N GLY A 241 24.44 -7.10 -18.80
CA GLY A 241 24.33 -6.47 -20.12
C GLY A 241 23.05 -5.65 -20.35
N VAL A 242 22.27 -5.33 -19.32
CA VAL A 242 21.13 -4.40 -19.42
C VAL A 242 21.64 -2.98 -19.62
N GLN A 243 21.08 -2.27 -20.61
CA GLN A 243 21.56 -0.97 -21.04
C GLN A 243 20.76 0.20 -20.50
N TYR A 244 19.51 0.00 -20.08
CA TYR A 244 18.64 1.06 -19.60
C TYR A 244 18.22 0.77 -18.15
N LEU A 245 18.44 1.75 -17.27
CA LEU A 245 18.16 1.62 -15.83
C LEU A 245 17.19 2.74 -15.42
N ASP A 246 16.01 2.35 -14.94
CA ASP A 246 15.05 3.31 -14.41
C ASP A 246 15.39 3.71 -12.98
N SER A 247 15.11 4.96 -12.64
CA SER A 247 15.27 5.49 -11.29
C SER A 247 14.29 6.63 -11.00
N THR A 248 14.17 7.00 -9.72
CA THR A 248 13.36 8.14 -9.28
C THR A 248 14.07 8.89 -8.15
N PHE A 249 13.83 10.20 -8.04
CA PHE A 249 14.37 11.01 -6.95
C PHE A 249 13.87 10.50 -5.60
N LEU A 250 14.82 10.22 -4.70
CA LEU A 250 14.56 9.64 -3.37
C LEU A 250 13.74 8.34 -3.43
N GLY A 251 13.74 7.66 -4.58
CA GLY A 251 12.96 6.46 -4.82
C GLY A 251 11.45 6.71 -4.89
N MET A 252 10.97 7.92 -5.16
CA MET A 252 9.55 8.24 -5.20
C MET A 252 8.83 7.44 -6.28
N GLY A 253 7.94 6.53 -5.87
CA GLY A 253 7.20 5.67 -6.79
C GLY A 253 6.21 4.80 -6.04
N ARG A 254 5.35 4.11 -6.76
CA ARG A 254 4.30 3.26 -6.19
C ARG A 254 4.85 2.28 -5.15
N GLY A 255 4.14 2.11 -4.05
CA GLY A 255 4.53 1.20 -2.97
C GLY A 255 5.76 1.67 -2.21
N ALA A 256 6.79 0.83 -2.13
CA ALA A 256 8.08 1.18 -1.52
C ALA A 256 8.93 2.10 -2.41
N GLY A 257 8.49 2.36 -3.63
CA GLY A 257 9.23 3.13 -4.61
C GLY A 257 10.26 2.32 -5.38
N ASN A 258 11.23 3.01 -5.98
CA ASN A 258 12.11 2.49 -7.02
C ASN A 258 13.59 2.65 -6.66
N THR A 259 14.48 2.24 -7.58
CA THR A 259 15.90 2.61 -7.53
C THR A 259 16.04 4.12 -7.40
N ARG A 260 16.84 4.58 -6.44
CA ARG A 260 17.04 6.01 -6.17
C ARG A 260 18.01 6.62 -7.18
N THR A 261 17.59 7.71 -7.83
CA THR A 261 18.42 8.39 -8.84
C THR A 261 19.74 8.89 -8.24
N GLU A 262 19.71 9.46 -7.06
CA GLU A 262 20.92 9.93 -6.37
C GLU A 262 21.92 8.80 -6.10
N PHE A 263 21.43 7.58 -5.87
CA PHE A 263 22.29 6.43 -5.59
C PHE A 263 22.86 5.87 -6.89
N ILE A 264 22.00 5.59 -7.88
CA ILE A 264 22.47 5.00 -9.14
C ILE A 264 23.45 5.93 -9.88
N LEU A 265 23.23 7.25 -9.91
CA LEU A 265 24.16 8.20 -10.51
C LEU A 265 25.50 8.23 -9.76
N THR A 266 25.49 8.13 -8.43
CA THR A 266 26.70 8.08 -7.61
C THR A 266 27.50 6.82 -7.89
N GLU A 267 26.83 5.65 -7.99
CA GLU A 267 27.46 4.39 -8.34
C GLU A 267 28.03 4.41 -9.76
N MET A 268 27.27 4.89 -10.75
CA MET A 268 27.75 5.00 -12.13
C MET A 268 28.99 5.89 -12.23
N ARG A 269 29.00 7.03 -11.55
CA ARG A 269 30.17 7.91 -11.46
C ARG A 269 31.36 7.21 -10.80
N SER A 270 31.14 6.51 -9.69
CA SER A 270 32.18 5.77 -8.97
C SER A 270 32.82 4.68 -9.82
N LEU A 271 32.02 3.99 -10.61
CA LEU A 271 32.46 2.95 -11.54
C LEU A 271 33.00 3.48 -12.87
N SER A 272 33.00 4.81 -13.09
CA SER A 272 33.36 5.45 -14.35
C SER A 272 32.50 5.02 -15.56
N LEU A 273 31.22 4.72 -15.28
CA LEU A 273 30.20 4.27 -16.24
C LEU A 273 29.28 5.43 -16.66
N GLY A 274 29.84 6.53 -17.11
CA GLY A 274 29.12 7.72 -17.54
C GLY A 274 29.65 9.01 -16.93
N ASP A 275 29.30 10.14 -17.55
CA ASP A 275 29.69 11.48 -17.09
C ASP A 275 28.52 12.14 -16.32
N TYR A 276 28.01 11.45 -15.33
CA TYR A 276 26.92 11.93 -14.49
C TYR A 276 27.40 12.88 -13.39
N TYR A 277 26.55 13.85 -13.04
CA TYR A 277 26.81 14.81 -11.98
C TYR A 277 25.72 14.77 -10.88
N PRO A 278 25.76 13.78 -9.97
CA PRO A 278 24.72 13.56 -8.96
C PRO A 278 24.52 14.73 -7.98
N ASP A 279 25.59 15.52 -7.73
CA ASP A 279 25.51 16.66 -6.80
C ASP A 279 24.44 17.69 -7.21
N ALA A 280 24.08 17.77 -8.49
CA ALA A 280 23.08 18.70 -9.02
C ALA A 280 21.66 18.42 -8.50
N ILE A 281 21.34 17.17 -8.15
CA ILE A 281 20.01 16.78 -7.71
C ILE A 281 19.85 16.80 -6.18
N PHE A 282 20.94 16.76 -5.39
CA PHE A 282 20.88 16.69 -3.94
C PHE A 282 20.10 17.83 -3.28
N PRO A 283 20.25 19.11 -3.68
CA PRO A 283 19.49 20.20 -3.06
C PRO A 283 17.97 20.02 -3.22
N LEU A 284 17.53 19.55 -4.38
CA LEU A 284 16.10 19.32 -4.65
C LEU A 284 15.57 18.15 -3.85
N ILE A 285 16.34 17.06 -3.77
CA ILE A 285 16.01 15.88 -2.95
C ILE A 285 15.86 16.28 -1.48
N LEU A 286 16.82 17.00 -0.93
CA LEU A 286 16.84 17.36 0.49
C LEU A 286 15.77 18.38 0.86
N ASN A 287 15.46 19.34 -0.01
CA ASN A 287 14.55 20.43 0.30
C ASN A 287 13.09 20.17 -0.07
N GLU A 288 12.82 19.39 -1.13
CA GLU A 288 11.47 19.15 -1.62
C GLU A 288 11.04 17.67 -1.46
N PHE A 289 11.74 16.74 -2.10
CA PHE A 289 11.33 15.33 -2.10
C PHE A 289 11.37 14.68 -0.72
N SER A 290 12.29 15.07 0.17
CA SER A 290 12.31 14.56 1.54
C SER A 290 11.10 15.02 2.38
N LYS A 291 10.48 16.16 2.05
CA LYS A 291 9.22 16.60 2.67
C LYS A 291 8.06 15.74 2.19
N LEU A 292 8.00 15.47 0.88
CA LEU A 292 7.00 14.57 0.30
C LEU A 292 7.13 13.16 0.88
N GLN A 293 8.36 12.63 1.00
CA GLN A 293 8.59 11.32 1.59
C GLN A 293 8.09 11.23 3.05
N ARG A 294 8.35 12.23 3.87
CA ARG A 294 7.82 12.27 5.23
C ARG A 294 6.29 12.30 5.28
N ARG A 295 5.66 12.99 4.32
CA ARG A 295 4.21 13.08 4.23
C ARG A 295 3.57 11.77 3.75
N TYR A 296 4.10 11.18 2.69
CA TYR A 296 3.52 10.03 2.01
C TYR A 296 4.13 8.68 2.42
N LYS A 297 5.26 8.69 3.13
CA LYS A 297 5.90 7.53 3.77
C LYS A 297 6.30 6.41 2.79
N TRP A 298 6.66 6.71 1.54
CA TRP A 298 7.24 5.70 0.67
C TRP A 298 8.65 5.33 1.12
N GLY A 299 9.12 4.18 0.70
CA GLY A 299 10.41 3.59 1.05
C GLY A 299 10.23 2.17 1.60
N PRO A 300 11.33 1.40 1.67
CA PRO A 300 11.32 0.06 2.26
C PRO A 300 10.79 0.09 3.71
N SER A 301 9.88 -0.85 3.99
CA SER A 301 9.33 -1.04 5.33
C SER A 301 9.00 -2.51 5.54
N ILE A 302 8.74 -2.91 6.79
CA ILE A 302 8.32 -4.29 7.10
C ILE A 302 7.07 -4.70 6.30
N TYR A 303 6.13 -3.78 6.11
CA TYR A 303 4.89 -4.06 5.38
C TYR A 303 5.14 -4.34 3.89
N TYR A 304 5.94 -3.50 3.24
CA TYR A 304 6.33 -3.71 1.84
C TYR A 304 7.21 -4.93 1.66
N TYR A 305 8.12 -5.21 2.61
CA TYR A 305 8.93 -6.41 2.59
C TYR A 305 8.08 -7.69 2.65
N LEU A 306 7.09 -7.73 3.56
CA LEU A 306 6.16 -8.84 3.68
C LEU A 306 5.26 -8.96 2.44
N SER A 307 4.73 -7.86 1.92
CA SER A 307 3.91 -7.89 0.70
C SER A 307 4.66 -8.50 -0.47
N ALA A 308 5.90 -8.06 -0.71
CA ALA A 308 6.75 -8.63 -1.75
C ALA A 308 7.08 -10.12 -1.51
N SER A 309 7.31 -10.51 -0.24
CA SER A 309 7.63 -11.89 0.12
C SER A 309 6.44 -12.84 -0.05
N TYR A 310 5.22 -12.31 0.05
CA TYR A 310 3.97 -13.10 -0.10
C TYR A 310 3.28 -12.89 -1.45
N GLY A 311 3.88 -12.16 -2.39
CA GLY A 311 3.30 -11.90 -3.70
C GLY A 311 2.05 -11.01 -3.65
N ILE A 312 1.94 -10.12 -2.66
CA ILE A 312 0.81 -9.19 -2.50
C ILE A 312 1.11 -7.89 -3.25
N HIS A 313 0.15 -7.42 -4.04
CA HIS A 313 0.29 -6.18 -4.80
C HIS A 313 0.50 -4.97 -3.86
N PRO A 314 1.54 -4.14 -4.09
CA PRO A 314 1.93 -3.07 -3.14
C PRO A 314 0.87 -1.99 -2.91
N THR A 315 -0.08 -1.81 -3.83
CA THR A 315 -1.18 -0.84 -3.68
C THR A 315 -2.05 -1.13 -2.45
N TYR A 316 -2.23 -2.39 -2.03
CA TYR A 316 -2.93 -2.71 -0.79
C TYR A 316 -2.27 -2.03 0.41
N ILE A 317 -0.96 -2.18 0.52
CA ILE A 317 -0.19 -1.59 1.60
C ILE A 317 -0.15 -0.07 1.51
N GLN A 318 0.06 0.47 0.30
CA GLN A 318 0.07 1.91 0.07
C GLN A 318 -1.26 2.56 0.50
N SER A 319 -2.40 1.95 0.17
CA SER A 319 -3.72 2.45 0.54
C SER A 319 -3.91 2.44 2.06
N MET A 320 -3.47 1.38 2.74
CA MET A 320 -3.59 1.30 4.20
C MET A 320 -2.66 2.28 4.93
N LEU A 321 -1.41 2.42 4.49
CA LEU A 321 -0.48 3.37 5.09
C LEU A 321 -0.86 4.84 4.83
N GLY A 322 -1.63 5.10 3.78
CA GLY A 322 -2.19 6.41 3.44
C GLY A 322 -3.45 6.78 4.21
N ASP A 323 -4.06 5.82 4.92
CA ASP A 323 -5.32 5.99 5.64
C ASP A 323 -5.07 5.86 7.16
N GLU A 324 -5.28 6.93 7.91
CA GLU A 324 -5.04 7.00 9.35
C GLU A 324 -5.95 6.08 10.19
N ARG A 325 -6.98 5.47 9.59
CA ARG A 325 -7.82 4.45 10.24
C ARG A 325 -7.03 3.16 10.51
N TYR A 326 -6.03 2.88 9.68
CA TYR A 326 -5.24 1.66 9.77
C TYR A 326 -3.93 1.93 10.50
N GLY A 327 -3.79 1.33 11.67
CA GLY A 327 -2.54 1.31 12.40
C GLY A 327 -1.61 0.16 11.94
N PRO A 328 -0.48 0.01 12.64
CA PRO A 328 0.46 -1.09 12.37
C PRO A 328 -0.19 -2.47 12.43
N GLU A 329 -1.11 -2.66 13.35
CA GLU A 329 -1.76 -3.94 13.64
C GLU A 329 -2.76 -4.33 12.56
N GLU A 330 -3.59 -3.38 12.14
CA GLU A 330 -4.56 -3.57 11.06
C GLU A 330 -3.85 -3.86 9.73
N THR A 331 -2.74 -3.17 9.47
CA THR A 331 -1.94 -3.39 8.25
C THR A 331 -1.32 -4.79 8.23
N LEU A 332 -0.79 -5.28 9.37
CA LEU A 332 -0.26 -6.65 9.46
C LEU A 332 -1.37 -7.70 9.35
N SER A 333 -2.53 -7.46 9.96
CA SER A 333 -3.71 -8.33 9.84
C SER A 333 -4.17 -8.45 8.40
N ALA A 334 -4.22 -7.33 7.67
CA ALA A 334 -4.58 -7.33 6.26
C ALA A 334 -3.57 -8.11 5.39
N ILE A 335 -2.28 -8.01 5.66
CA ILE A 335 -1.25 -8.81 4.98
C ILE A 335 -1.52 -10.30 5.20
N ASN A 336 -1.83 -10.72 6.44
CA ASN A 336 -2.16 -12.12 6.74
C ASN A 336 -3.41 -12.60 6.02
N PHE A 337 -4.43 -11.76 5.89
CA PHE A 337 -5.63 -12.05 5.10
C PHE A 337 -5.32 -12.17 3.60
N LEU A 338 -4.52 -11.26 3.05
CA LEU A 338 -4.20 -11.22 1.62
C LEU A 338 -3.27 -12.35 1.16
N LYS A 339 -2.42 -12.87 2.07
CA LYS A 339 -1.44 -13.92 1.77
C LYS A 339 -2.02 -15.19 1.12
N PRO A 340 -3.11 -15.81 1.60
CA PRO A 340 -3.72 -16.99 0.97
C PRO A 340 -4.59 -16.67 -0.23
N ASN A 341 -4.94 -15.40 -0.49
CA ASN A 341 -6.00 -14.99 -1.41
C ASN A 341 -5.52 -14.59 -2.82
N ASN A 342 -4.31 -15.03 -3.23
CA ASN A 342 -3.73 -14.74 -4.56
C ASN A 342 -3.80 -13.25 -4.94
N SER A 343 -3.34 -12.38 -4.06
CA SER A 343 -3.50 -10.91 -4.13
C SER A 343 -2.38 -10.23 -4.94
N SER A 344 -1.85 -10.90 -5.97
CA SER A 344 -0.83 -10.34 -6.89
C SER A 344 -1.37 -9.24 -7.82
N PHE A 345 -2.70 -9.16 -7.95
CA PHE A 345 -3.42 -8.08 -8.62
C PHE A 345 -4.22 -7.30 -7.59
N PHE A 346 -4.26 -5.96 -7.75
CA PHE A 346 -5.09 -5.13 -6.89
C PHE A 346 -6.57 -5.28 -7.25
N ASN A 347 -7.40 -5.53 -6.23
CA ASN A 347 -8.85 -5.58 -6.33
C ASN A 347 -9.45 -4.80 -5.16
N ILE A 348 -10.34 -3.86 -5.44
CA ILE A 348 -10.95 -2.98 -4.42
C ILE A 348 -11.80 -3.78 -3.40
N GLU A 349 -12.49 -4.82 -3.84
CA GLU A 349 -13.27 -5.69 -2.98
C GLU A 349 -12.36 -6.47 -2.01
N ASN A 350 -11.25 -7.02 -2.51
CA ASN A 350 -10.24 -7.67 -1.65
C ASN A 350 -9.59 -6.67 -0.70
N MET A 351 -9.40 -5.41 -1.12
CA MET A 351 -8.92 -4.35 -0.23
C MET A 351 -9.90 -4.11 0.92
N PHE A 352 -11.19 -3.99 0.62
CA PHE A 352 -12.23 -3.82 1.62
C PHE A 352 -12.26 -5.02 2.58
N ARG A 353 -12.29 -6.25 2.07
CA ARG A 353 -12.25 -7.47 2.90
C ARG A 353 -10.98 -7.57 3.74
N ALA A 354 -9.83 -7.20 3.21
CA ALA A 354 -8.57 -7.15 3.94
C ALA A 354 -8.60 -6.13 5.10
N SER A 355 -9.25 -4.98 4.89
CA SER A 355 -9.40 -3.95 5.91
C SER A 355 -10.30 -4.39 7.07
N LEU A 356 -11.26 -5.27 6.81
CA LEU A 356 -12.12 -5.87 7.83
C LEU A 356 -11.40 -6.98 8.64
N GLY A 357 -10.28 -7.50 8.13
CA GLY A 357 -9.55 -8.62 8.71
C GLY A 357 -10.26 -9.96 8.47
N VAL A 358 -10.03 -10.93 9.37
CA VAL A 358 -10.73 -12.22 9.31
C VAL A 358 -12.23 -12.01 9.55
N GLU A 359 -13.08 -12.55 8.68
CA GLU A 359 -14.54 -12.35 8.71
C GLU A 359 -15.15 -12.76 10.08
N GLY A 360 -14.63 -13.81 10.70
CA GLY A 360 -15.08 -14.30 11.99
C GLY A 360 -16.42 -15.03 11.93
N ASP A 361 -17.04 -15.21 13.09
CA ASP A 361 -18.34 -15.87 13.24
C ASP A 361 -19.16 -15.10 14.28
N GLU A 362 -20.46 -14.97 14.06
CA GLU A 362 -21.36 -14.27 14.95
C GLU A 362 -21.59 -14.99 16.29
N ASP A 363 -21.28 -16.28 16.37
CA ASP A 363 -21.47 -17.11 17.56
C ASP A 363 -20.14 -17.45 18.24
N GLY A 364 -20.02 -17.05 19.50
CA GLY A 364 -18.99 -17.50 20.44
C GLY A 364 -19.50 -18.58 21.39
N SER A 365 -18.60 -19.12 22.21
CA SER A 365 -18.93 -20.14 23.19
C SER A 365 -19.42 -19.57 24.54
N TRP A 366 -19.19 -18.27 24.80
CA TRP A 366 -19.63 -17.60 26.03
C TRP A 366 -20.93 -16.83 25.83
N PHE A 367 -21.92 -17.10 26.69
CA PHE A 367 -23.20 -16.41 26.70
C PHE A 367 -23.16 -15.25 27.70
N ALA A 368 -23.13 -14.03 27.21
CA ALA A 368 -23.07 -12.82 28.01
C ALA A 368 -24.41 -12.50 28.69
N LYS A 369 -25.52 -13.10 28.23
CA LYS A 369 -26.87 -12.82 28.71
C LYS A 369 -26.96 -12.87 30.25
N ASP A 370 -27.49 -11.81 30.80
CA ASP A 370 -27.69 -11.62 32.26
C ASP A 370 -26.38 -11.53 33.09
N TRP A 371 -25.20 -11.51 32.48
CA TRP A 371 -23.90 -11.38 33.18
C TRP A 371 -23.80 -10.07 33.97
N ALA A 372 -24.39 -8.98 33.45
CA ALA A 372 -24.42 -7.68 34.11
C ALA A 372 -25.83 -7.24 34.50
N LYS A 373 -26.77 -8.17 34.68
CA LYS A 373 -28.15 -7.85 35.01
C LYS A 373 -28.24 -7.03 36.28
N ASN A 374 -28.95 -5.90 36.20
CA ASN A 374 -29.13 -4.93 37.29
C ASN A 374 -27.81 -4.23 37.72
N LYS A 375 -26.73 -4.33 36.97
CA LYS A 375 -25.48 -3.65 37.25
C LYS A 375 -25.17 -2.57 36.20
N THR A 376 -24.40 -1.58 36.62
CA THR A 376 -23.79 -0.63 35.68
C THR A 376 -22.55 -1.25 35.08
N ILE A 377 -22.35 -1.13 33.77
CA ILE A 377 -21.07 -1.40 33.12
C ILE A 377 -20.33 -0.08 32.88
N LEU A 378 -19.07 -0.02 33.28
CA LEU A 378 -18.16 1.08 33.02
C LEU A 378 -17.12 0.61 31.96
N ILE A 379 -17.19 1.16 30.76
CA ILE A 379 -16.21 0.88 29.72
C ILE A 379 -15.12 1.96 29.76
N ILE A 380 -13.86 1.54 29.89
CA ILE A 380 -12.71 2.42 29.99
C ILE A 380 -11.82 2.31 28.74
N GLY A 381 -11.68 3.42 28.02
CA GLY A 381 -10.74 3.57 26.90
C GLY A 381 -9.42 4.19 27.34
N SER A 382 -8.46 4.27 26.41
CA SER A 382 -7.12 4.83 26.63
C SER A 382 -7.00 6.32 26.27
N GLY A 383 -8.12 7.03 26.13
CA GLY A 383 -8.11 8.46 25.85
C GLY A 383 -7.44 9.29 26.96
N LYS A 384 -6.95 10.47 26.61
CA LYS A 384 -6.26 11.38 27.56
C LYS A 384 -7.11 11.74 28.78
N SER A 385 -8.44 11.71 28.64
CA SER A 385 -9.35 11.98 29.76
C SER A 385 -9.29 10.89 30.84
N THR A 386 -8.94 9.65 30.50
CA THR A 386 -8.69 8.60 31.51
C THR A 386 -7.56 8.96 32.43
N GLU A 387 -6.40 9.33 31.88
CA GLU A 387 -5.24 9.75 32.66
C GLU A 387 -5.54 11.00 33.48
N ARG A 388 -6.18 12.00 32.85
CA ARG A 388 -6.52 13.28 33.50
C ARG A 388 -7.44 13.13 34.69
N TYR A 389 -8.39 12.21 34.65
CA TYR A 389 -9.42 12.04 35.67
C TYR A 389 -9.28 10.74 36.47
N ILE A 390 -8.10 10.13 36.46
CA ILE A 390 -7.86 8.79 37.00
C ILE A 390 -8.29 8.65 38.47
N GLU A 391 -8.04 9.65 39.33
CA GLU A 391 -8.35 9.56 40.75
C GLU A 391 -9.87 9.54 41.01
N ILE A 392 -10.63 10.42 40.36
CA ILE A 392 -12.09 10.43 40.51
C ILE A 392 -12.74 9.18 39.88
N ILE A 393 -12.10 8.61 38.83
CA ILE A 393 -12.55 7.34 38.22
C ILE A 393 -12.39 6.19 39.23
N LYS A 394 -11.26 6.11 39.94
CA LYS A 394 -11.01 5.13 40.99
C LYS A 394 -12.02 5.27 42.13
N ASP A 395 -12.27 6.50 42.59
CA ASP A 395 -13.27 6.77 43.63
C ASP A 395 -14.68 6.34 43.18
N PHE A 396 -15.02 6.61 41.91
CA PHE A 396 -16.30 6.18 41.33
C PHE A 396 -16.41 4.66 41.32
N ILE A 397 -15.39 3.94 40.87
CA ILE A 397 -15.36 2.48 40.84
C ILE A 397 -15.52 1.91 42.26
N ALA A 398 -14.75 2.43 43.22
CA ALA A 398 -14.79 1.95 44.61
C ALA A 398 -16.14 2.17 45.30
N LYS A 399 -16.85 3.26 44.94
CA LYS A 399 -18.13 3.62 45.60
C LYS A 399 -19.34 2.99 44.90
N MET A 400 -19.30 2.94 43.55
CA MET A 400 -20.48 2.50 42.76
C MET A 400 -20.44 1.03 42.38
N GLU A 401 -19.28 0.38 42.52
CA GLU A 401 -19.02 -1.04 42.20
C GLU A 401 -19.55 -1.47 40.81
N PRO A 402 -19.32 -0.70 39.74
CA PRO A 402 -19.72 -1.12 38.41
C PRO A 402 -18.91 -2.33 37.96
N ILE A 403 -19.39 -3.07 36.95
CA ILE A 403 -18.55 -4.00 36.19
C ILE A 403 -17.66 -3.17 35.29
N VAL A 404 -16.36 -3.29 35.45
CA VAL A 404 -15.33 -2.51 34.70
C VAL A 404 -14.82 -3.31 33.53
N LEU A 405 -15.12 -2.86 32.30
CA LEU A 405 -14.56 -3.36 31.05
C LEU A 405 -13.46 -2.42 30.54
N CYS A 406 -12.24 -2.91 30.41
CA CYS A 406 -11.14 -2.12 29.85
C CYS A 406 -10.92 -2.47 28.37
N LEU A 407 -10.93 -1.45 27.50
CA LEU A 407 -10.64 -1.62 26.07
C LEU A 407 -9.15 -1.86 25.86
N ASN A 408 -8.79 -3.06 25.46
CA ASN A 408 -7.42 -3.53 25.31
C ASN A 408 -6.61 -3.40 26.63
N VAL A 409 -5.34 -3.77 26.61
CA VAL A 409 -4.47 -3.51 27.78
C VAL A 409 -4.22 -2.01 27.90
N ASN A 410 -4.32 -1.49 29.11
CA ASN A 410 -4.15 -0.08 29.39
C ASN A 410 -3.34 0.10 30.67
N ASP A 411 -2.12 0.60 30.56
CA ASP A 411 -1.20 0.81 31.70
C ASP A 411 -1.62 1.95 32.64
N ILE A 412 -2.63 2.76 32.24
CA ILE A 412 -3.16 3.87 33.06
C ILE A 412 -4.01 3.32 34.20
N ILE A 413 -4.68 2.17 33.98
CA ILE A 413 -5.63 1.56 34.91
C ILE A 413 -4.99 0.33 35.56
N SER A 414 -4.97 0.30 36.91
CA SER A 414 -4.54 -0.89 37.64
C SER A 414 -5.47 -2.08 37.35
N SER A 415 -4.89 -3.24 37.07
CA SER A 415 -5.64 -4.47 36.82
C SER A 415 -6.55 -4.88 37.98
N ASP A 416 -6.27 -4.43 39.20
CA ASP A 416 -7.07 -4.77 40.40
C ASP A 416 -8.51 -4.29 40.32
N ILE A 417 -8.74 -3.16 39.65
CA ILE A 417 -10.06 -2.53 39.51
C ILE A 417 -10.75 -2.87 38.17
N VAL A 418 -10.17 -3.71 37.34
CA VAL A 418 -10.75 -4.19 36.08
C VAL A 418 -11.39 -5.55 36.30
N ASP A 419 -12.59 -5.76 35.79
CA ASP A 419 -13.28 -7.07 35.86
C ASP A 419 -12.97 -7.92 34.63
N ALA A 420 -12.93 -7.31 33.44
CA ALA A 420 -12.50 -7.98 32.21
C ALA A 420 -11.89 -7.01 31.20
N TYR A 421 -10.95 -7.51 30.40
CA TYR A 421 -10.44 -6.80 29.23
C TYR A 421 -11.25 -7.18 28.00
N VAL A 422 -11.41 -6.23 27.08
CA VAL A 422 -12.16 -6.45 25.83
C VAL A 422 -11.26 -6.13 24.66
N THR A 423 -11.04 -7.10 23.79
CA THR A 423 -10.20 -6.95 22.57
C THR A 423 -10.77 -7.77 21.43
N CYS A 424 -10.62 -7.31 20.19
CA CYS A 424 -11.11 -8.01 19.00
C CYS A 424 -10.09 -8.09 17.84
N HIS A 425 -8.89 -7.56 18.03
CA HIS A 425 -7.84 -7.53 17.03
C HIS A 425 -6.75 -8.57 17.32
N GLU A 426 -6.58 -9.53 16.41
CA GLU A 426 -5.59 -10.61 16.51
C GLU A 426 -4.17 -10.12 16.76
N THR A 427 -3.71 -9.14 15.97
CA THR A 427 -2.34 -8.63 16.05
C THR A 427 -2.07 -7.95 17.39
N ARG A 428 -3.06 -7.24 17.93
CA ARG A 428 -2.96 -6.60 19.23
C ARG A 428 -2.83 -7.62 20.36
N ILE A 429 -3.61 -8.67 20.31
CA ILE A 429 -3.51 -9.80 21.26
C ILE A 429 -2.12 -10.43 21.20
N LEU A 430 -1.53 -10.59 20.00
CA LEU A 430 -0.19 -11.12 19.85
C LEU A 430 0.88 -10.22 20.51
N VAL A 431 0.83 -8.92 20.24
CA VAL A 431 1.77 -7.93 20.79
C VAL A 431 1.64 -7.82 22.31
N GLU A 432 0.41 -7.87 22.82
CA GLU A 432 0.09 -7.73 24.24
C GLU A 432 0.04 -9.08 24.99
N SER A 433 0.33 -10.19 24.35
CA SER A 433 0.15 -11.56 24.91
C SER A 433 0.85 -11.79 26.25
N GLU A 434 2.06 -11.23 26.43
CA GLU A 434 2.76 -11.28 27.71
C GLU A 434 2.08 -10.43 28.80
N HIS A 435 1.47 -9.31 28.46
CA HIS A 435 0.71 -8.49 29.39
C HIS A 435 -0.55 -9.22 29.84
N TYR A 436 -1.34 -9.74 28.90
CA TYR A 436 -2.54 -10.51 29.24
C TYR A 436 -2.24 -11.67 30.18
N SER A 437 -1.15 -12.39 29.97
CA SER A 437 -0.75 -13.52 30.81
C SER A 437 -0.40 -13.15 32.26
N ARG A 438 -0.14 -11.87 32.55
CA ARG A 438 0.21 -11.34 33.89
C ARG A 438 -0.97 -10.73 34.62
N LEU A 439 -2.08 -10.43 33.92
CA LEU A 439 -3.16 -9.62 34.46
C LEU A 439 -4.13 -10.38 35.38
N ASN A 440 -4.15 -11.72 35.34
CA ASN A 440 -5.06 -12.58 36.12
C ASN A 440 -6.55 -12.15 36.04
N LYS A 441 -6.98 -11.64 34.90
CA LYS A 441 -8.35 -11.16 34.65
C LYS A 441 -8.88 -11.77 33.36
N PRO A 442 -10.20 -12.04 33.28
CA PRO A 442 -10.81 -12.54 32.05
C PRO A 442 -10.60 -11.61 30.87
N ILE A 443 -10.52 -12.20 29.66
CA ILE A 443 -10.48 -11.45 28.41
C ILE A 443 -11.70 -11.83 27.57
N VAL A 444 -12.49 -10.85 27.18
CA VAL A 444 -13.57 -11.02 26.20
C VAL A 444 -12.95 -10.84 24.81
N MET A 445 -12.98 -11.89 24.00
CA MET A 445 -12.44 -11.87 22.64
C MET A 445 -13.16 -12.85 21.71
N PRO A 446 -13.22 -12.58 20.39
CA PRO A 446 -13.86 -13.47 19.42
C PRO A 446 -12.86 -14.53 18.93
N LEU A 447 -12.86 -15.72 19.53
CA LEU A 447 -11.86 -16.77 19.28
C LEU A 447 -11.76 -17.19 17.79
N LYS A 448 -12.87 -17.20 17.07
CA LYS A 448 -12.88 -17.56 15.63
C LYS A 448 -12.21 -16.53 14.71
N ARG A 449 -11.87 -15.35 15.24
CA ARG A 449 -11.07 -14.34 14.54
C ARG A 449 -9.58 -14.41 14.87
N ILE A 450 -9.19 -15.31 15.76
CA ILE A 450 -7.82 -15.39 16.28
C ILE A 450 -7.20 -16.71 15.83
N SER A 451 -5.97 -16.66 15.34
CA SER A 451 -5.27 -17.88 14.90
C SER A 451 -4.97 -18.81 16.07
N ASN A 452 -5.00 -20.11 15.80
CA ASN A 452 -4.68 -21.13 16.80
C ASN A 452 -3.28 -20.97 17.41
N SER A 453 -2.34 -20.37 16.71
CA SER A 453 -0.99 -20.12 17.20
C SER A 453 -0.97 -19.05 18.30
N ILE A 454 -1.79 -18.01 18.17
CA ILE A 454 -1.92 -16.94 19.18
C ILE A 454 -2.75 -17.45 20.37
N TYR A 455 -3.87 -18.13 20.09
CA TYR A 455 -4.70 -18.72 21.12
C TYR A 455 -3.91 -19.60 22.10
N LYS A 456 -3.09 -20.53 21.57
CA LYS A 456 -2.24 -21.41 22.39
C LYS A 456 -1.24 -20.68 23.30
N ASN A 457 -0.86 -19.46 22.99
CA ASN A 457 0.05 -18.69 23.83
C ASN A 457 -0.63 -18.11 25.09
N ILE A 458 -1.95 -18.00 25.10
CA ILE A 458 -2.71 -17.36 26.15
C ILE A 458 -3.71 -18.30 26.85
N GLU A 459 -4.18 -19.39 26.21
CA GLU A 459 -5.28 -20.26 26.69
C GLU A 459 -5.05 -20.87 28.09
N ASP A 460 -3.81 -21.25 28.39
CA ASP A 460 -3.46 -21.86 29.69
C ASP A 460 -3.21 -20.82 30.81
N ARG A 461 -3.27 -19.53 30.50
CA ARG A 461 -2.81 -18.47 31.40
C ARG A 461 -3.91 -17.48 31.79
N VAL A 462 -4.96 -17.39 31.00
CA VAL A 462 -6.03 -16.38 31.16
C VAL A 462 -7.37 -17.02 30.85
N GLU A 463 -8.39 -16.68 31.66
CA GLU A 463 -9.76 -17.03 31.36
C GLU A 463 -10.26 -16.27 30.12
N ILE A 464 -10.72 -16.99 29.11
CA ILE A 464 -11.20 -16.41 27.86
C ILE A 464 -12.73 -16.51 27.82
N LEU A 465 -13.37 -15.36 27.65
CA LEU A 465 -14.81 -15.23 27.43
C LEU A 465 -15.03 -15.04 25.92
N ASP A 466 -15.27 -16.15 25.22
CA ASP A 466 -15.43 -16.15 23.76
C ASP A 466 -16.80 -15.62 23.36
N PHE A 467 -16.87 -14.32 23.08
CA PHE A 467 -18.05 -13.64 22.52
C PHE A 467 -17.83 -13.45 21.01
N GLY A 468 -18.69 -14.04 20.19
CA GLY A 468 -18.52 -14.05 18.74
C GLY A 468 -18.50 -12.65 18.11
N LEU A 469 -17.75 -12.49 17.03
CA LEU A 469 -17.75 -11.28 16.20
C LEU A 469 -17.62 -11.66 14.72
N LYS A 470 -18.67 -11.38 13.96
CA LYS A 470 -18.64 -11.35 12.50
C LYS A 470 -18.59 -9.91 12.02
N VAL A 471 -17.78 -9.61 11.02
CA VAL A 471 -17.74 -8.29 10.39
C VAL A 471 -18.46 -8.37 9.04
N GLU A 472 -19.49 -7.54 8.88
CA GLU A 472 -20.34 -7.50 7.68
C GLU A 472 -20.78 -6.05 7.41
N GLU A 473 -20.65 -5.61 6.16
CA GLU A 473 -21.00 -4.25 5.75
C GLU A 473 -22.45 -3.91 6.11
N ASP A 474 -22.68 -2.68 6.56
CA ASP A 474 -23.99 -2.14 6.94
C ASP A 474 -24.73 -2.86 8.06
N SER A 475 -24.08 -3.78 8.77
CA SER A 475 -24.68 -4.57 9.84
C SER A 475 -24.34 -4.04 11.23
N PHE A 476 -25.32 -4.12 12.15
CA PHE A 476 -25.13 -3.96 13.60
C PHE A 476 -26.17 -4.82 14.34
N ILE A 477 -25.81 -6.03 14.69
CA ILE A 477 -26.69 -7.03 15.33
C ILE A 477 -26.00 -7.54 16.57
N ILE A 478 -26.74 -7.66 17.68
CA ILE A 478 -26.23 -8.19 18.94
C ILE A 478 -27.04 -9.43 19.32
N ASN A 479 -26.32 -10.54 19.55
CA ASN A 479 -26.87 -11.81 20.02
C ASN A 479 -26.43 -12.07 21.48
N ASN A 480 -26.93 -13.14 22.09
CA ASN A 480 -26.59 -13.47 23.48
C ASN A 480 -25.13 -13.91 23.68
N ASN A 481 -24.47 -14.37 22.61
CA ASN A 481 -23.11 -14.94 22.62
C ASN A 481 -22.20 -14.37 21.52
N GLY A 482 -22.62 -13.26 20.88
CA GLY A 482 -21.81 -12.61 19.86
C GLY A 482 -22.53 -11.47 19.17
N CYS A 483 -21.92 -10.94 18.11
CA CYS A 483 -22.44 -9.81 17.34
C CYS A 483 -22.00 -9.83 15.89
N VAL A 484 -22.75 -9.09 15.04
CA VAL A 484 -22.37 -8.76 13.66
C VAL A 484 -22.23 -7.25 13.59
N LEU A 485 -21.06 -6.75 13.22
CA LEU A 485 -20.72 -5.34 13.21
C LEU A 485 -20.20 -4.91 11.84
N ASN A 486 -20.35 -3.64 11.49
CA ASN A 486 -19.81 -3.07 10.27
C ASN A 486 -18.27 -2.90 10.29
N SER A 487 -17.67 -2.90 11.48
CA SER A 487 -16.22 -2.83 11.67
C SER A 487 -15.79 -3.47 12.99
N ALA A 488 -14.54 -3.95 13.05
CA ALA A 488 -14.01 -4.60 14.25
C ALA A 488 -13.39 -3.59 15.23
N LEU A 489 -14.14 -2.58 15.65
CA LEU A 489 -13.66 -1.65 16.68
C LEU A 489 -13.86 -2.25 18.08
N ALA A 490 -12.83 -2.18 18.94
CA ALA A 490 -12.92 -2.64 20.31
C ALA A 490 -14.04 -1.94 21.09
N PHE A 491 -14.31 -0.67 20.77
CA PHE A 491 -15.43 0.10 21.34
C PHE A 491 -16.79 -0.49 20.94
N SER A 492 -17.06 -0.70 19.64
CA SER A 492 -18.34 -1.29 19.19
C SER A 492 -18.54 -2.70 19.72
N TYR A 493 -17.47 -3.47 19.79
CA TYR A 493 -17.50 -4.81 20.37
C TYR A 493 -17.82 -4.78 21.88
N ALA A 494 -17.21 -3.88 22.65
CA ALA A 494 -17.48 -3.74 24.09
C ALA A 494 -18.90 -3.28 24.41
N ILE A 495 -19.47 -2.32 23.65
CA ILE A 495 -20.87 -1.94 23.84
C ILE A 495 -21.83 -3.08 23.46
N SER A 496 -21.47 -3.92 22.48
CA SER A 496 -22.25 -5.11 22.13
C SER A 496 -22.26 -6.13 23.27
N VAL A 497 -21.09 -6.38 23.88
CA VAL A 497 -20.99 -7.24 25.09
C VAL A 497 -21.83 -6.69 26.23
N ALA A 498 -21.74 -5.38 26.52
CA ALA A 498 -22.46 -4.74 27.57
C ALA A 498 -24.00 -4.79 27.36
N ASN A 499 -24.42 -4.63 26.10
CA ASN A 499 -25.84 -4.75 25.73
C ASN A 499 -26.35 -6.20 25.88
N ALA A 500 -25.58 -7.18 25.35
CA ALA A 500 -25.91 -8.60 25.47
C ALA A 500 -25.96 -9.06 26.94
N ALA A 501 -25.14 -8.45 27.80
CA ALA A 501 -25.08 -8.73 29.23
C ALA A 501 -26.30 -8.20 30.04
N ASN A 502 -27.25 -7.52 29.40
CA ASN A 502 -28.43 -6.91 30.05
C ASN A 502 -28.05 -5.91 31.16
N ALA A 503 -27.04 -5.10 30.93
CA ALA A 503 -26.62 -4.05 31.86
C ALA A 503 -27.76 -3.06 32.12
N ASN A 504 -27.84 -2.51 33.34
CA ASN A 504 -28.82 -1.49 33.66
C ASN A 504 -28.51 -0.14 32.98
N ARG A 505 -27.22 0.20 32.86
CA ARG A 505 -26.71 1.36 32.14
C ARG A 505 -25.27 1.11 31.70
N ILE A 506 -24.87 1.76 30.62
CA ILE A 506 -23.50 1.71 30.07
C ILE A 506 -22.88 3.11 30.19
N LEU A 507 -21.79 3.20 30.95
CA LEU A 507 -21.02 4.42 31.13
C LEU A 507 -19.66 4.31 30.41
N LEU A 508 -19.20 5.42 29.87
CA LEU A 508 -17.91 5.50 29.15
C LEU A 508 -16.96 6.48 29.82
N VAL A 509 -15.71 6.09 29.88
CA VAL A 509 -14.57 6.91 30.29
C VAL A 509 -13.44 6.74 29.26
N GLY A 510 -12.77 7.83 28.92
CA GLY A 510 -11.60 7.76 28.03
C GLY A 510 -11.88 7.37 26.57
N VAL A 511 -13.12 7.54 26.13
CA VAL A 511 -13.52 7.43 24.73
C VAL A 511 -13.66 8.85 24.19
N ASP A 512 -12.51 9.54 24.08
CA ASP A 512 -12.46 11.00 23.84
C ASP A 512 -12.88 11.37 22.41
N GLY A 513 -12.75 10.43 21.46
CA GLY A 513 -12.95 10.67 20.03
C GLY A 513 -11.76 11.39 19.39
N TYR A 514 -11.96 11.82 18.16
CA TYR A 514 -10.95 12.44 17.31
C TYR A 514 -11.44 13.78 16.74
N GLU A 515 -10.62 14.46 15.94
CA GLU A 515 -11.02 15.66 15.22
C GLU A 515 -12.14 15.33 14.19
N PRO A 516 -13.06 16.26 13.90
CA PRO A 516 -14.23 15.98 13.05
C PRO A 516 -13.90 15.48 11.63
N SER A 517 -12.74 15.86 11.08
CA SER A 517 -12.27 15.44 9.76
C SER A 517 -11.49 14.12 9.77
N ASP A 518 -11.20 13.57 10.93
CA ASP A 518 -10.50 12.30 11.09
C ASP A 518 -11.43 11.14 10.69
N LEU A 519 -10.93 10.24 9.82
CA LEU A 519 -11.71 9.11 9.35
C LEU A 519 -12.14 8.17 10.49
N ARG A 520 -11.33 8.07 11.55
CA ARG A 520 -11.67 7.32 12.77
C ARG A 520 -12.86 7.92 13.49
N GLN A 521 -12.98 9.26 13.50
CA GLN A 521 -14.16 9.94 14.06
C GLN A 521 -15.42 9.64 13.24
N ILE A 522 -15.30 9.64 11.91
CA ILE A 522 -16.41 9.31 11.01
C ILE A 522 -16.91 7.89 11.27
N GLU A 523 -15.98 6.94 11.41
CA GLU A 523 -16.30 5.53 11.72
C GLU A 523 -16.95 5.38 13.10
N MET A 524 -16.42 6.04 14.14
CA MET A 524 -17.02 6.06 15.48
C MET A 524 -18.44 6.63 15.48
N VAL A 525 -18.66 7.71 14.72
CA VAL A 525 -19.99 8.34 14.57
C VAL A 525 -20.97 7.38 13.89
N ASP A 526 -20.53 6.66 12.85
CA ASP A 526 -21.38 5.68 12.16
C ASP A 526 -21.77 4.51 13.07
N VAL A 527 -20.81 3.94 13.77
CA VAL A 527 -21.03 2.88 14.77
C VAL A 527 -22.07 3.31 15.83
N ILE A 528 -21.91 4.51 16.39
CA ILE A 528 -22.81 5.02 17.41
C ILE A 528 -24.23 5.23 16.85
N LYS A 529 -24.36 5.75 15.64
CA LYS A 529 -25.66 5.89 14.96
C LYS A 529 -26.35 4.53 14.77
N ARG A 530 -25.63 3.52 14.31
CA ARG A 530 -26.15 2.16 14.09
C ARG A 530 -26.61 1.54 15.41
N TYR A 531 -25.79 1.64 16.45
CA TYR A 531 -26.15 1.15 17.79
C TYR A 531 -27.43 1.83 18.30
N ASN A 532 -27.51 3.16 18.24
CA ASN A 532 -28.67 3.92 18.70
C ASN A 532 -29.96 3.65 17.90
N ASN A 533 -29.85 3.14 16.67
CA ASN A 533 -30.99 2.76 15.83
C ASN A 533 -31.52 1.35 16.13
N MET A 534 -30.85 0.57 16.97
CA MET A 534 -31.34 -0.75 17.40
C MET A 534 -32.56 -0.60 18.30
N GLN A 535 -33.50 -1.54 18.20
CA GLN A 535 -34.77 -1.49 18.93
C GLN A 535 -34.59 -1.60 20.45
N ASP A 536 -33.62 -2.38 20.91
CA ASP A 536 -33.40 -2.69 22.33
C ASP A 536 -32.00 -2.26 22.82
N CYS A 537 -31.49 -1.11 22.32
CA CYS A 537 -30.19 -0.60 22.74
C CYS A 537 -30.24 0.00 24.15
N ILE A 538 -29.28 -0.37 24.98
CA ILE A 538 -29.09 0.25 26.30
C ILE A 538 -28.42 1.62 26.11
N PRO A 539 -28.98 2.71 26.63
CA PRO A 539 -28.40 4.04 26.48
C PRO A 539 -26.97 4.10 26.99
N VAL A 540 -26.06 4.62 26.14
CA VAL A 540 -24.65 4.82 26.45
C VAL A 540 -24.45 6.28 26.88
N THR A 541 -23.76 6.51 28.00
CA THR A 541 -23.46 7.85 28.51
C THR A 541 -21.96 8.01 28.75
N ALA A 542 -21.31 8.97 28.10
CA ALA A 542 -19.95 9.36 28.41
C ALA A 542 -19.92 10.23 29.67
N ILE A 543 -19.07 9.88 30.65
CA ILE A 543 -18.91 10.65 31.88
C ILE A 543 -17.58 11.41 31.96
N THR A 544 -16.78 11.33 30.90
CA THR A 544 -15.61 12.18 30.61
C THR A 544 -15.80 12.87 29.27
N PRO A 545 -15.03 13.92 28.93
CA PRO A 545 -15.16 14.62 27.66
C PRO A 545 -15.04 13.70 26.44
N THR A 546 -15.90 13.89 25.43
CA THR A 546 -15.87 13.16 24.16
C THR A 546 -16.35 14.04 23.02
N THR A 547 -15.80 13.82 21.81
CA THR A 547 -16.29 14.41 20.54
C THR A 547 -17.31 13.50 19.84
N CYS A 548 -17.54 12.30 20.37
CA CYS A 548 -18.52 11.36 19.83
C CYS A 548 -19.96 11.81 20.12
N PRO A 549 -20.94 11.55 19.22
CA PRO A 549 -22.34 11.93 19.39
C PRO A 549 -23.09 10.99 20.38
N ILE A 550 -22.60 10.95 21.61
CA ILE A 550 -23.13 10.16 22.73
C ILE A 550 -23.69 11.12 23.78
N ASN A 551 -24.71 10.68 24.52
CA ASN A 551 -25.17 11.42 25.70
C ASN A 551 -23.97 11.66 26.64
N GLN A 552 -23.78 12.90 27.07
CA GLN A 552 -22.65 13.27 27.91
C GLN A 552 -23.11 13.85 29.22
N LYS A 553 -22.54 13.35 30.30
CA LYS A 553 -22.63 13.90 31.64
C LYS A 553 -21.24 14.08 32.24
N SER A 554 -21.13 14.74 33.35
CA SER A 554 -19.86 14.88 34.03
C SER A 554 -19.69 13.82 35.12
N ILE A 555 -18.49 13.21 35.23
CA ILE A 555 -18.17 12.34 36.37
C ILE A 555 -18.29 13.07 37.73
N PHE A 556 -18.25 14.41 37.72
CA PHE A 556 -18.43 15.25 38.90
C PHE A 556 -19.90 15.58 39.19
N ASP A 557 -20.84 15.19 38.32
CA ASP A 557 -22.28 15.38 38.53
C ASP A 557 -22.78 14.41 39.60
N PRO A 558 -23.40 14.91 40.73
CA PRO A 558 -23.93 14.05 41.76
C PRO A 558 -24.92 12.99 41.28
N ASP A 559 -25.66 13.25 40.21
CA ASP A 559 -26.65 12.30 39.67
C ASP A 559 -26.02 11.05 39.03
N ILE A 560 -24.75 11.09 38.72
CA ILE A 560 -24.02 9.93 38.20
C ILE A 560 -23.68 8.94 39.33
N TRP A 561 -23.59 9.43 40.56
CA TRP A 561 -23.24 8.66 41.76
C TRP A 561 -24.46 8.02 42.49
N ASN A 562 -25.63 8.13 41.88
CA ASN A 562 -26.88 7.52 42.36
C ASN A 562 -27.31 6.44 41.32
#